data_de47d5c3bfbdacfbbecc2307676b5a4b
#
_entry.id   de47d5c3bfbdacfbbecc2307676b5a4b
#
_cell.length_a   1.000
_cell.length_b   1.000
_cell.length_c   1.000
_cell.angle_alpha   90.00
_cell.angle_beta   90.00
_cell.angle_gamma   90.00
#
_symmetry.space_group_name_H-M   'P 1'
#
loop_
_entity.id
_entity.type
_entity.pdbx_description
1 polymer ?
#
loop_
_entity_poly.entity_id
_entity_poly.type
_entity_poly.pdbx_seq_one_letter_code
_entity_poly.pdbx_strand_id
1 'polypeptide(L)'
;MSEYICLRDMAKKNSSTPMMEQYLRIKKDYQDALLFFRLCDFYEMFYEDAKIASPVMEIALTSRQKIPMCGVPYHAADLYLGKLLRRGFKVAICEQVEDAKLARGVVKRDVIKVLTPGTAIELELEGANESNYIASLFLKDKGWGLALIDLASGQMRAAQSDSQDKRVLPDELFKVSPREIVFPEEEEKHVIEILSSHNRISILKSPLEDWAFDYSQAKNILEGHFKVKSLAGFDLADKDMAVSAAGALLYYLKKLRKDSLSLIDKVSYAQSGTEMILDAATIKNLELVKNL
;
A
#
# COMPACT_ATOMS: atom_id res chain seq x y z
N MET A 1 -2.02 -6.29 -21.79
CA MET A 1 -0.92 -7.30 -21.86
C MET A 1 0.37 -6.49 -21.90
N SER A 2 1.00 -6.28 -20.77
CA SER A 2 2.28 -5.57 -20.66
C SER A 2 3.37 -6.64 -20.65
N GLU A 3 4.28 -6.54 -21.62
CA GLU A 3 5.47 -7.39 -21.72
C GLU A 3 6.41 -7.10 -20.54
N TYR A 4 6.29 -7.89 -19.49
CA TYR A 4 7.33 -7.99 -18.48
C TYR A 4 8.51 -8.76 -19.11
N ILE A 5 9.47 -8.01 -19.65
CA ILE A 5 10.74 -8.58 -20.10
C ILE A 5 11.39 -9.25 -18.87
N CYS A 6 11.56 -10.55 -18.97
CA CYS A 6 12.06 -11.41 -17.91
C CYS A 6 13.46 -10.93 -17.48
N LEU A 7 13.62 -10.55 -16.20
CA LEU A 7 14.89 -10.14 -15.57
C LEU A 7 16.04 -11.18 -15.75
N ARG A 8 15.71 -12.42 -16.15
CA ARG A 8 16.69 -13.48 -16.45
C ARG A 8 17.59 -13.19 -17.66
N ASP A 9 17.11 -12.41 -18.63
CA ASP A 9 17.86 -12.15 -19.87
C ASP A 9 18.81 -10.95 -19.73
N MET A 10 18.61 -10.07 -18.75
CA MET A 10 19.47 -8.90 -18.51
C MET A 10 20.79 -9.25 -17.78
N ALA A 11 20.85 -10.32 -17.02
CA ALA A 11 22.02 -10.72 -16.22
C ALA A 11 23.18 -11.31 -17.05
N LYS A 12 22.97 -11.64 -18.33
CA LYS A 12 23.95 -12.41 -19.13
C LYS A 12 24.88 -11.58 -20.02
N LYS A 13 24.80 -10.24 -20.06
CA LYS A 13 25.54 -9.47 -21.09
C LYS A 13 26.48 -8.36 -20.63
N ASN A 14 26.57 -8.01 -19.33
CA ASN A 14 27.59 -7.05 -18.86
C ASN A 14 28.15 -7.52 -17.52
N SER A 15 29.47 -7.35 -17.31
CA SER A 15 30.13 -7.53 -16.02
C SER A 15 29.43 -6.66 -14.96
N SER A 16 28.48 -7.22 -14.23
CA SER A 16 27.73 -6.49 -13.22
C SER A 16 28.66 -6.20 -12.05
N THR A 17 28.72 -4.96 -11.63
CA THR A 17 29.51 -4.61 -10.44
C THR A 17 28.84 -5.23 -9.19
N PRO A 18 29.60 -5.52 -8.13
CA PRO A 18 29.01 -6.08 -6.89
C PRO A 18 27.85 -5.23 -6.31
N MET A 19 27.89 -3.91 -6.53
CA MET A 19 26.80 -3.01 -6.16
C MET A 19 25.53 -3.24 -7.00
N MET A 20 25.69 -3.44 -8.31
CA MET A 20 24.56 -3.72 -9.21
C MET A 20 23.95 -5.10 -8.96
N GLU A 21 24.77 -6.09 -8.57
CA GLU A 21 24.24 -7.40 -8.14
C GLU A 21 23.40 -7.29 -6.87
N GLN A 22 23.83 -6.44 -5.92
CA GLN A 22 23.04 -6.15 -4.71
C GLN A 22 21.70 -5.46 -5.08
N TYR A 23 21.73 -4.48 -5.99
CA TYR A 23 20.52 -3.81 -6.48
C TYR A 23 19.52 -4.81 -7.08
N LEU A 24 19.97 -5.63 -8.04
CA LEU A 24 19.12 -6.61 -8.72
C LEU A 24 18.54 -7.67 -7.77
N ARG A 25 19.33 -8.10 -6.79
CA ARG A 25 18.87 -9.05 -5.77
C ARG A 25 17.74 -8.46 -4.95
N ILE A 26 17.89 -7.21 -4.47
CA ILE A 26 16.85 -6.54 -3.69
C ILE A 26 15.62 -6.26 -4.57
N LYS A 27 15.83 -5.76 -5.78
CA LYS A 27 14.72 -5.47 -6.72
C LYS A 27 13.85 -6.68 -7.02
N LYS A 28 14.41 -7.88 -7.00
CA LYS A 28 13.68 -9.13 -7.24
C LYS A 28 12.55 -9.35 -6.21
N ASP A 29 12.76 -8.90 -4.96
CA ASP A 29 11.78 -9.05 -3.89
C ASP A 29 10.74 -7.89 -3.86
N TYR A 30 10.99 -6.80 -4.63
CA TYR A 30 10.16 -5.59 -4.68
C TYR A 30 9.85 -5.20 -6.14
N GLN A 31 9.37 -6.16 -6.94
CA GLN A 31 9.14 -5.95 -8.38
C GLN A 31 8.03 -4.94 -8.66
N ASP A 32 7.04 -4.85 -7.78
CA ASP A 32 5.88 -3.96 -7.86
C ASP A 32 6.12 -2.55 -7.32
N ALA A 33 7.34 -2.25 -6.81
CA ALA A 33 7.71 -0.96 -6.25
C ALA A 33 8.94 -0.36 -6.95
N LEU A 34 8.99 0.95 -7.11
CA LEU A 34 10.18 1.66 -7.55
C LEU A 34 11.24 1.62 -6.44
N LEU A 35 12.45 1.16 -6.73
CA LEU A 35 13.50 0.97 -5.73
C LEU A 35 14.35 2.23 -5.60
N PHE A 36 14.17 2.99 -4.51
CA PHE A 36 15.05 4.09 -4.11
C PHE A 36 16.27 3.52 -3.39
N PHE A 37 17.34 3.32 -4.15
CA PHE A 37 18.54 2.63 -3.67
C PHE A 37 19.58 3.65 -3.21
N ARG A 38 19.91 3.67 -1.90
CA ARG A 38 20.85 4.62 -1.31
C ARG A 38 22.27 4.41 -1.81
N LEU A 39 22.83 5.44 -2.42
CA LEU A 39 24.24 5.52 -2.82
C LEU A 39 24.84 6.85 -2.36
N CYS A 40 25.65 6.82 -1.31
CA CYS A 40 26.18 8.01 -0.67
C CYS A 40 25.08 9.02 -0.32
N ASP A 41 25.06 10.17 -0.98
CA ASP A 41 24.12 11.26 -0.72
C ASP A 41 22.90 11.26 -1.66
N PHE A 42 22.71 10.18 -2.43
CA PHE A 42 21.61 10.07 -3.37
C PHE A 42 20.79 8.80 -3.13
N TYR A 43 19.52 8.87 -3.53
CA TYR A 43 18.75 7.70 -3.92
C TYR A 43 18.81 7.56 -5.42
N GLU A 44 19.37 6.47 -5.90
CA GLU A 44 19.48 6.17 -7.33
C GLU A 44 18.51 5.06 -7.72
N MET A 45 17.93 5.20 -8.89
CA MET A 45 17.06 4.20 -9.53
C MET A 45 17.72 3.77 -10.83
N PHE A 46 17.55 2.51 -11.19
CA PHE A 46 18.18 1.93 -12.37
C PHE A 46 17.17 1.20 -13.25
N TYR A 47 17.55 0.92 -14.48
CA TYR A 47 16.76 0.17 -15.47
C TYR A 47 15.37 0.78 -15.71
N GLU A 48 14.32 -0.06 -15.61
CA GLU A 48 12.94 0.38 -15.82
C GLU A 48 12.46 1.35 -14.73
N ASP A 49 12.90 1.18 -13.48
CA ASP A 49 12.55 2.11 -12.40
C ASP A 49 12.99 3.53 -12.74
N ALA A 50 14.19 3.71 -13.32
CA ALA A 50 14.69 5.02 -13.72
C ALA A 50 13.86 5.62 -14.87
N LYS A 51 13.47 4.81 -15.86
CA LYS A 51 12.67 5.25 -17.00
C LYS A 51 11.26 5.68 -16.58
N ILE A 52 10.67 4.98 -15.61
CA ILE A 52 9.34 5.29 -15.06
C ILE A 52 9.43 6.52 -14.16
N ALA A 53 10.40 6.56 -13.25
CA ALA A 53 10.50 7.59 -12.23
C ALA A 53 10.93 8.95 -12.77
N SER A 54 11.88 9.00 -13.73
CA SER A 54 12.45 10.26 -14.22
C SER A 54 11.40 11.23 -14.78
N PRO A 55 10.45 10.85 -15.66
CA PRO A 55 9.44 11.77 -16.17
C PRO A 55 8.42 12.19 -15.10
N VAL A 56 8.09 11.31 -14.13
CA VAL A 56 7.16 11.62 -13.06
C VAL A 56 7.77 12.60 -12.07
N MET A 57 9.04 12.43 -11.75
CA MET A 57 9.78 13.31 -10.85
C MET A 57 10.26 14.59 -11.55
N GLU A 58 10.17 14.66 -12.89
CA GLU A 58 10.68 15.77 -13.72
C GLU A 58 12.19 15.97 -13.55
N ILE A 59 12.95 14.86 -13.54
CA ILE A 59 14.40 14.86 -13.45
C ILE A 59 15.04 14.21 -14.68
N ALA A 60 16.31 14.48 -14.91
CA ALA A 60 17.03 13.94 -16.05
C ALA A 60 17.23 12.43 -15.95
N LEU A 61 16.87 11.70 -17.01
CA LEU A 61 17.28 10.33 -17.22
C LEU A 61 18.71 10.33 -17.76
N THR A 62 19.63 9.72 -17.04
CA THR A 62 21.05 9.59 -17.41
C THR A 62 21.43 8.12 -17.62
N SER A 63 22.69 7.83 -17.75
CA SER A 63 23.17 6.45 -17.82
C SER A 63 24.47 6.27 -17.07
N ARG A 64 24.60 5.13 -16.39
CA ARG A 64 25.84 4.67 -15.77
C ARG A 64 26.24 3.34 -16.40
N GLN A 65 27.40 3.30 -17.06
CA GLN A 65 27.86 2.11 -17.79
C GLN A 65 26.82 1.55 -18.78
N LYS A 66 26.14 2.44 -19.52
CA LYS A 66 25.03 2.13 -20.44
C LYS A 66 23.73 1.62 -19.77
N ILE A 67 23.63 1.64 -18.44
CA ILE A 67 22.41 1.31 -17.71
C ILE A 67 21.66 2.62 -17.47
N PRO A 68 20.39 2.73 -17.89
CA PRO A 68 19.56 3.88 -17.57
C PRO A 68 19.52 4.11 -16.06
N MET A 69 19.70 5.35 -15.63
CA MET A 69 19.61 5.73 -14.23
C MET A 69 19.05 7.14 -14.06
N CYS A 70 18.43 7.38 -12.93
CA CYS A 70 18.13 8.72 -12.42
C CYS A 70 18.34 8.71 -10.90
N GLY A 71 18.48 9.88 -10.30
CA GLY A 71 18.71 9.96 -8.86
C GLY A 71 18.33 11.32 -8.29
N VAL A 72 18.02 11.32 -6.99
CA VAL A 72 17.66 12.51 -6.23
C VAL A 72 18.51 12.58 -4.95
N PRO A 73 18.89 13.78 -4.49
CA PRO A 73 19.55 13.92 -3.20
C PRO A 73 18.68 13.36 -2.07
N TYR A 74 19.27 12.61 -1.14
CA TYR A 74 18.49 11.93 -0.10
C TYR A 74 17.72 12.90 0.79
N HIS A 75 18.30 14.09 1.08
CA HIS A 75 17.66 15.12 1.90
C HIS A 75 16.47 15.81 1.20
N ALA A 76 16.34 15.66 -0.12
CA ALA A 76 15.21 16.17 -0.90
C ALA A 76 14.24 15.07 -1.35
N ALA A 77 14.42 13.84 -0.89
CA ALA A 77 13.67 12.68 -1.37
C ALA A 77 12.15 12.84 -1.19
N ASP A 78 11.69 13.44 -0.09
CA ASP A 78 10.27 13.57 0.25
C ASP A 78 9.46 14.30 -0.83
N LEU A 79 10.03 15.35 -1.43
CA LEU A 79 9.41 16.07 -2.53
C LEU A 79 9.13 15.16 -3.74
N TYR A 80 10.09 14.31 -4.08
CA TYR A 80 10.00 13.40 -5.22
C TYR A 80 9.14 12.19 -4.92
N LEU A 81 9.22 11.67 -3.70
CA LEU A 81 8.34 10.61 -3.21
C LEU A 81 6.88 11.03 -3.31
N GLY A 82 6.55 12.26 -2.89
CA GLY A 82 5.21 12.81 -3.02
C GLY A 82 4.68 12.81 -4.47
N LYS A 83 5.52 13.13 -5.46
CA LYS A 83 5.14 13.09 -6.89
C LYS A 83 4.82 11.66 -7.36
N LEU A 84 5.64 10.68 -6.98
CA LEU A 84 5.44 9.27 -7.35
C LEU A 84 4.20 8.67 -6.71
N LEU A 85 4.02 8.89 -5.42
CA LEU A 85 2.87 8.37 -4.67
C LEU A 85 1.54 8.95 -5.15
N ARG A 86 1.50 10.24 -5.49
CA ARG A 86 0.32 10.87 -6.14
C ARG A 86 -0.05 10.24 -7.48
N ARG A 87 0.92 9.68 -8.19
CA ARG A 87 0.70 8.95 -9.45
C ARG A 87 0.39 7.46 -9.24
N GLY A 88 0.23 7.02 -7.98
CA GLY A 88 -0.14 5.65 -7.64
C GLY A 88 1.02 4.66 -7.58
N PHE A 89 2.28 5.11 -7.64
CA PHE A 89 3.43 4.21 -7.55
C PHE A 89 3.72 3.84 -6.10
N LYS A 90 4.15 2.58 -5.89
CA LYS A 90 4.80 2.15 -4.65
C LYS A 90 6.29 2.44 -4.73
N VAL A 91 6.91 2.80 -3.61
CA VAL A 91 8.35 3.10 -3.54
C VAL A 91 8.97 2.34 -2.38
N ALA A 92 9.95 1.48 -2.67
CA ALA A 92 10.76 0.77 -1.67
C ALA A 92 11.99 1.61 -1.32
N ILE A 93 12.12 2.01 -0.07
CA ILE A 93 13.27 2.78 0.44
C ILE A 93 14.34 1.81 0.92
N CYS A 94 15.45 1.78 0.21
CA CYS A 94 16.59 0.93 0.48
C CYS A 94 17.75 1.75 1.04
N GLU A 95 18.07 1.51 2.32
CA GLU A 95 19.11 2.21 3.06
C GLU A 95 20.35 1.37 3.29
N GLN A 96 21.47 2.06 3.58
CA GLN A 96 22.67 1.43 4.07
C GLN A 96 22.46 0.99 5.53
N VAL A 97 22.58 -0.33 5.78
CA VAL A 97 22.32 -0.91 7.11
C VAL A 97 23.61 -1.25 7.87
N GLU A 98 24.76 -0.82 7.35
CA GLU A 98 26.07 -0.91 8.03
C GLU A 98 26.88 0.37 7.80
N ASP A 99 27.83 0.63 8.70
CA ASP A 99 28.73 1.78 8.57
C ASP A 99 29.69 1.59 7.38
N ALA A 100 29.65 2.55 6.45
CA ALA A 100 30.48 2.54 5.25
C ALA A 100 32.00 2.51 5.57
N LYS A 101 32.40 3.01 6.74
CA LYS A 101 33.81 3.01 7.18
C LYS A 101 34.29 1.63 7.66
N LEU A 102 33.36 0.77 8.07
CA LEU A 102 33.64 -0.57 8.59
C LEU A 102 33.41 -1.67 7.54
N ALA A 103 32.75 -1.33 6.42
CA ALA A 103 32.40 -2.28 5.39
C ALA A 103 33.63 -2.85 4.68
N ARG A 104 33.75 -4.18 4.62
CA ARG A 104 34.73 -4.88 3.80
C ARG A 104 34.12 -5.16 2.42
N GLY A 105 34.20 -4.20 1.50
CA GLY A 105 33.63 -4.30 0.15
C GLY A 105 32.44 -3.39 -0.07
N VAL A 106 31.36 -3.89 -0.69
CA VAL A 106 30.15 -3.10 -0.92
C VAL A 106 29.33 -3.02 0.36
N VAL A 107 29.03 -1.80 0.79
CA VAL A 107 28.16 -1.52 1.95
C VAL A 107 26.84 -2.27 1.81
N LYS A 108 26.44 -2.99 2.84
CA LYS A 108 25.19 -3.74 2.88
C LYS A 108 24.00 -2.78 2.90
N ARG A 109 23.01 -3.10 2.09
CA ARG A 109 21.75 -2.35 2.00
C ARG A 109 20.57 -3.28 2.18
N ASP A 110 19.49 -2.75 2.75
CA ASP A 110 18.23 -3.46 2.89
C ASP A 110 17.06 -2.48 2.74
N VAL A 111 15.90 -2.98 2.33
CA VAL A 111 14.68 -2.18 2.32
C VAL A 111 14.18 -2.02 3.75
N ILE A 112 14.10 -0.78 4.19
CA ILE A 112 13.62 -0.43 5.54
C ILE A 112 12.12 -0.16 5.59
N LYS A 113 11.55 0.37 4.51
CA LYS A 113 10.11 0.62 4.38
C LYS A 113 9.67 0.63 2.92
N VAL A 114 8.40 0.29 2.68
CA VAL A 114 7.73 0.49 1.40
C VAL A 114 6.65 1.54 1.60
N LEU A 115 6.72 2.60 0.81
CA LEU A 115 5.72 3.68 0.79
C LEU A 115 4.71 3.41 -0.30
N THR A 116 3.44 3.56 0.03
CA THR A 116 2.31 3.49 -0.90
C THR A 116 1.49 4.78 -0.81
N PRO A 117 0.61 5.08 -1.77
CA PRO A 117 -0.31 6.20 -1.68
C PRO A 117 -1.10 6.27 -0.38
N GLY A 118 -1.47 5.11 0.18
CA GLY A 118 -2.21 5.01 1.44
C GLY A 118 -1.34 5.16 2.70
N THR A 119 -0.03 4.83 2.62
CA THR A 119 0.86 4.85 3.79
C THR A 119 1.72 6.11 3.92
N ALA A 120 1.60 7.05 2.99
CA ALA A 120 2.44 8.25 2.91
C ALA A 120 1.98 9.39 3.84
N ILE A 121 1.87 9.14 5.14
CA ILE A 121 1.38 10.13 6.14
C ILE A 121 2.39 11.25 6.37
N GLU A 122 3.67 10.93 6.37
CA GLU A 122 4.77 11.84 6.71
C GLU A 122 5.11 12.83 5.59
N LEU A 123 4.62 12.56 4.38
CA LEU A 123 4.78 13.45 3.25
C LEU A 123 3.60 14.42 3.26
N GLU A 124 3.86 15.70 3.45
CA GLU A 124 2.88 16.78 3.23
C GLU A 124 2.46 16.77 1.75
N LEU A 125 1.54 15.87 1.40
CA LEU A 125 0.91 15.88 0.11
C LEU A 125 -0.04 17.08 0.09
N GLU A 126 0.22 18.06 -0.77
CA GLU A 126 -0.69 19.18 -0.98
C GLU A 126 -2.11 18.64 -1.18
N GLY A 127 -3.07 19.12 -0.37
CA GLY A 127 -4.41 18.56 -0.27
C GLY A 127 -4.65 17.78 1.04
N ALA A 128 -3.88 18.01 2.10
CA ALA A 128 -3.89 17.32 3.40
C ALA A 128 -5.23 17.32 4.17
N ASN A 129 -6.30 17.90 3.62
CA ASN A 129 -7.66 17.78 4.16
C ASN A 129 -8.41 16.52 3.66
N GLU A 130 -7.78 15.68 2.82
CA GLU A 130 -8.37 14.41 2.38
C GLU A 130 -7.89 13.29 3.29
N SER A 131 -8.82 12.61 3.93
CA SER A 131 -8.54 11.43 4.78
C SER A 131 -7.78 10.37 3.98
N ASN A 132 -6.67 9.87 4.54
CA ASN A 132 -5.81 8.87 3.91
C ASN A 132 -6.23 7.46 4.33
N TYR A 133 -7.42 7.02 3.89
CA TYR A 133 -7.87 5.67 4.20
C TYR A 133 -7.18 4.62 3.33
N ILE A 134 -6.78 3.52 3.99
CA ILE A 134 -6.51 2.24 3.34
C ILE A 134 -7.68 1.32 3.67
N ALA A 135 -8.20 0.64 2.66
CA ALA A 135 -9.26 -0.34 2.80
C ALA A 135 -8.69 -1.77 2.66
N SER A 136 -9.32 -2.72 3.34
CA SER A 136 -9.14 -4.16 3.07
C SER A 136 -10.50 -4.77 2.84
N LEU A 137 -10.65 -5.49 1.74
CA LEU A 137 -11.88 -6.11 1.30
C LEU A 137 -11.72 -7.62 1.26
N PHE A 138 -12.60 -8.33 1.94
CA PHE A 138 -12.74 -9.79 1.90
C PHE A 138 -14.13 -10.16 1.41
N LEU A 139 -14.20 -10.93 0.32
CA LEU A 139 -15.43 -11.44 -0.26
C LEU A 139 -15.59 -12.91 0.11
N LYS A 140 -16.78 -13.34 0.54
CA LYS A 140 -17.07 -14.73 0.83
C LYS A 140 -18.53 -15.03 0.52
N ASP A 141 -18.77 -16.04 -0.33
CA ASP A 141 -20.10 -16.47 -0.75
C ASP A 141 -20.95 -15.29 -1.26
N LYS A 142 -21.85 -14.82 -0.43
CA LYS A 142 -22.79 -13.72 -0.76
C LYS A 142 -22.57 -12.47 0.11
N GLY A 143 -21.57 -12.51 0.98
CA GLY A 143 -21.27 -11.45 1.91
C GLY A 143 -19.91 -10.80 1.65
N TRP A 144 -19.62 -9.78 2.45
CA TRP A 144 -18.34 -9.10 2.43
C TRP A 144 -17.91 -8.63 3.82
N GLY A 145 -16.59 -8.61 4.03
CA GLY A 145 -15.96 -7.93 5.16
C GLY A 145 -15.14 -6.76 4.64
N LEU A 146 -15.24 -5.62 5.30
CA LEU A 146 -14.50 -4.39 4.99
C LEU A 146 -13.78 -3.92 6.24
N ALA A 147 -12.50 -3.64 6.12
CA ALA A 147 -11.76 -2.92 7.15
C ALA A 147 -11.17 -1.64 6.55
N LEU A 148 -11.17 -0.57 7.33
CA LEU A 148 -10.70 0.74 6.97
C LEU A 148 -9.74 1.23 8.04
N ILE A 149 -8.65 1.85 7.64
CA ILE A 149 -7.74 2.52 8.56
C ILE A 149 -7.38 3.89 8.05
N ASP A 150 -7.43 4.86 8.96
CA ASP A 150 -6.76 6.14 8.79
C ASP A 150 -5.47 6.09 9.61
N LEU A 151 -4.34 6.03 8.93
CA LEU A 151 -3.05 5.91 9.59
C LEU A 151 -2.63 7.20 10.32
N ALA A 152 -3.20 8.37 9.96
CA ALA A 152 -2.88 9.63 10.63
C ALA A 152 -3.48 9.67 12.05
N SER A 153 -4.70 9.15 12.21
CA SER A 153 -5.38 9.07 13.51
C SER A 153 -5.18 7.74 14.23
N GLY A 154 -4.68 6.70 13.55
CA GLY A 154 -4.62 5.32 14.07
C GLY A 154 -5.98 4.65 14.21
N GLN A 155 -7.06 5.28 13.74
CA GLN A 155 -8.40 4.73 13.85
C GLN A 155 -8.64 3.62 12.83
N MET A 156 -8.95 2.43 13.33
CA MET A 156 -9.32 1.29 12.53
C MET A 156 -10.80 0.96 12.73
N ARG A 157 -11.52 0.74 11.63
CA ARG A 157 -12.93 0.34 11.63
C ARG A 157 -13.10 -0.93 10.82
N ALA A 158 -13.98 -1.81 11.24
CA ALA A 158 -14.33 -3.02 10.50
C ALA A 158 -15.84 -3.17 10.42
N ALA A 159 -16.33 -3.65 9.29
CA ALA A 159 -17.74 -3.91 9.04
C ALA A 159 -17.89 -5.20 8.24
N GLN A 160 -19.05 -5.82 8.30
CA GLN A 160 -19.42 -6.91 7.41
C GLN A 160 -20.91 -6.84 7.06
N SER A 161 -21.25 -7.49 5.97
CA SER A 161 -22.65 -7.67 5.55
C SER A 161 -22.83 -9.00 4.83
N ASP A 162 -23.94 -9.66 5.11
CA ASP A 162 -24.40 -10.84 4.38
C ASP A 162 -25.34 -10.44 3.21
N SER A 163 -25.46 -9.15 2.94
CA SER A 163 -26.32 -8.63 1.87
C SER A 163 -25.78 -8.92 0.49
N GLN A 164 -26.64 -9.46 -0.36
CA GLN A 164 -26.38 -9.64 -1.81
C GLN A 164 -26.55 -8.34 -2.60
N ASP A 165 -26.93 -7.23 -1.99
CA ASP A 165 -27.10 -5.96 -2.69
C ASP A 165 -25.71 -5.45 -3.12
N LYS A 166 -25.44 -5.62 -4.41
CA LYS A 166 -24.18 -5.22 -5.05
C LYS A 166 -23.91 -3.71 -4.98
N ARG A 167 -24.85 -2.90 -4.51
CA ARG A 167 -24.72 -1.42 -4.39
C ARG A 167 -24.15 -1.01 -3.04
N VAL A 168 -24.40 -1.80 -1.98
CA VAL A 168 -24.01 -1.42 -0.61
C VAL A 168 -22.50 -1.29 -0.44
N LEU A 169 -21.74 -2.26 -0.96
CA LEU A 169 -20.27 -2.23 -0.83
C LEU A 169 -19.61 -1.10 -1.64
N PRO A 170 -19.96 -0.89 -2.92
CA PRO A 170 -19.45 0.26 -3.66
C PRO A 170 -19.79 1.60 -2.99
N ASP A 171 -21.00 1.77 -2.45
CA ASP A 171 -21.41 2.99 -1.76
C ASP A 171 -20.58 3.22 -0.48
N GLU A 172 -20.30 2.19 0.32
CA GLU A 172 -19.43 2.29 1.50
C GLU A 172 -17.99 2.69 1.12
N LEU A 173 -17.43 2.07 0.07
CA LEU A 173 -16.11 2.44 -0.45
C LEU A 173 -16.08 3.85 -1.00
N PHE A 174 -17.18 4.28 -1.66
CA PHE A 174 -17.28 5.63 -2.22
C PHE A 174 -17.30 6.72 -1.14
N LYS A 175 -18.03 6.50 -0.05
CA LYS A 175 -18.10 7.44 1.10
C LYS A 175 -16.72 7.74 1.67
N VAL A 176 -15.89 6.71 1.76
CA VAL A 176 -14.56 6.78 2.39
C VAL A 176 -13.49 7.19 1.38
N SER A 177 -13.69 6.89 0.08
CA SER A 177 -12.73 7.16 -1.00
C SER A 177 -11.30 6.73 -0.63
N PRO A 178 -11.05 5.43 -0.33
CA PRO A 178 -9.73 4.99 0.10
C PRO A 178 -8.72 5.21 -1.02
N ARG A 179 -7.49 5.55 -0.67
CA ARG A 179 -6.38 5.68 -1.65
C ARG A 179 -5.82 4.34 -2.08
N GLU A 180 -6.03 3.32 -1.26
CA GLU A 180 -5.54 1.98 -1.49
C GLU A 180 -6.53 0.94 -0.99
N ILE A 181 -6.67 -0.16 -1.73
CA ILE A 181 -7.49 -1.30 -1.34
C ILE A 181 -6.68 -2.59 -1.40
N VAL A 182 -6.70 -3.34 -0.31
CA VAL A 182 -6.07 -4.65 -0.13
C VAL A 182 -7.13 -5.73 -0.25
N PHE A 183 -6.84 -6.82 -0.94
CA PHE A 183 -7.79 -7.91 -1.18
C PHE A 183 -7.04 -9.21 -1.49
N PRO A 184 -7.69 -10.41 -1.37
CA PRO A 184 -7.09 -11.68 -1.74
C PRO A 184 -6.70 -11.72 -3.23
N GLU A 185 -5.54 -12.30 -3.56
CA GLU A 185 -5.07 -12.41 -4.96
C GLU A 185 -6.10 -13.11 -5.86
N GLU A 186 -6.78 -14.14 -5.35
CA GLU A 186 -7.80 -14.89 -6.08
C GLU A 186 -9.04 -14.03 -6.43
N GLU A 187 -9.34 -12.98 -5.67
CA GLU A 187 -10.50 -12.11 -5.83
C GLU A 187 -10.25 -10.88 -6.73
N GLU A 188 -9.06 -10.74 -7.31
CA GLU A 188 -8.66 -9.55 -8.07
C GLU A 188 -9.70 -9.15 -9.14
N LYS A 189 -10.23 -10.13 -9.89
CA LYS A 189 -11.21 -9.87 -10.97
C LYS A 189 -12.50 -9.29 -10.43
N HIS A 190 -13.02 -9.87 -9.34
CA HIS A 190 -14.26 -9.40 -8.71
C HIS A 190 -14.10 -8.01 -8.10
N VAL A 191 -12.97 -7.74 -7.45
CA VAL A 191 -12.68 -6.43 -6.88
C VAL A 191 -12.57 -5.37 -7.97
N ILE A 192 -11.90 -5.67 -9.09
CA ILE A 192 -11.82 -4.76 -10.23
C ILE A 192 -13.22 -4.46 -10.80
N GLU A 193 -14.09 -5.47 -10.91
CA GLU A 193 -15.47 -5.28 -11.37
C GLU A 193 -16.26 -4.34 -10.44
N ILE A 194 -16.17 -4.56 -9.13
CA ILE A 194 -16.80 -3.71 -8.10
C ILE A 194 -16.31 -2.26 -8.22
N LEU A 195 -15.00 -2.05 -8.32
CA LEU A 195 -14.41 -0.72 -8.40
C LEU A 195 -14.70 -0.01 -9.74
N SER A 196 -14.85 -0.75 -10.82
CA SER A 196 -15.13 -0.22 -12.15
C SER A 196 -16.53 0.39 -12.28
N SER A 197 -17.47 -0.02 -11.44
CA SER A 197 -18.84 0.53 -11.42
C SER A 197 -18.86 2.02 -11.02
N HIS A 198 -17.78 2.53 -10.42
CA HIS A 198 -17.67 3.91 -9.94
C HIS A 198 -16.48 4.65 -10.60
N ASN A 199 -16.50 4.80 -11.88
CA ASN A 199 -15.52 5.24 -12.89
C ASN A 199 -14.65 6.50 -12.58
N ARG A 200 -14.49 6.95 -11.33
CA ARG A 200 -13.84 8.24 -10.98
C ARG A 200 -12.74 8.15 -9.90
N ILE A 201 -12.51 6.99 -9.28
CA ILE A 201 -11.55 6.90 -8.17
C ILE A 201 -10.32 6.13 -8.61
N SER A 202 -9.18 6.80 -8.66
CA SER A 202 -7.88 6.15 -8.82
C SER A 202 -7.49 5.52 -7.48
N ILE A 203 -7.94 4.28 -7.23
CA ILE A 203 -7.58 3.51 -6.05
C ILE A 203 -6.42 2.59 -6.41
N LEU A 204 -5.33 2.62 -5.63
CA LEU A 204 -4.27 1.64 -5.75
C LEU A 204 -4.79 0.26 -5.33
N LYS A 205 -4.63 -0.72 -6.20
CA LYS A 205 -5.01 -2.11 -5.97
C LYS A 205 -3.79 -2.88 -5.47
N SER A 206 -3.92 -3.47 -4.29
CA SER A 206 -2.83 -4.18 -3.61
C SER A 206 -3.29 -5.61 -3.28
N PRO A 207 -3.14 -6.55 -4.23
CA PRO A 207 -3.42 -7.95 -3.95
C PRO A 207 -2.48 -8.45 -2.85
N LEU A 208 -3.01 -9.30 -1.97
CA LEU A 208 -2.32 -9.88 -0.84
C LEU A 208 -2.57 -11.38 -0.81
N GLU A 209 -1.61 -12.12 -0.27
CA GLU A 209 -1.67 -13.57 -0.15
C GLU A 209 -2.99 -14.01 0.53
N ASP A 210 -3.73 -14.95 -0.07
CA ASP A 210 -5.08 -15.37 0.36
C ASP A 210 -5.14 -15.84 1.80
N TRP A 211 -4.08 -16.55 2.28
CA TRP A 211 -3.99 -17.03 3.67
C TRP A 211 -4.06 -15.91 4.72
N ALA A 212 -3.71 -14.66 4.36
CA ALA A 212 -3.79 -13.53 5.27
C ALA A 212 -5.25 -13.18 5.65
N PHE A 213 -6.21 -13.62 4.82
CA PHE A 213 -7.65 -13.46 5.04
C PHE A 213 -8.29 -14.66 5.74
N ASP A 214 -7.54 -15.73 6.01
CA ASP A 214 -8.05 -16.83 6.82
C ASP A 214 -8.42 -16.33 8.20
N TYR A 215 -9.66 -16.63 8.65
CA TYR A 215 -10.18 -16.14 9.93
C TYR A 215 -9.24 -16.43 11.11
N SER A 216 -8.70 -17.66 11.19
CA SER A 216 -7.79 -18.06 12.27
C SER A 216 -6.50 -17.25 12.28
N GLN A 217 -5.91 -16.98 11.11
CA GLN A 217 -4.69 -16.19 10.97
C GLN A 217 -4.97 -14.72 11.27
N ALA A 218 -6.01 -14.16 10.68
CA ALA A 218 -6.44 -12.79 10.89
C ALA A 218 -6.73 -12.50 12.37
N LYS A 219 -7.46 -13.40 13.04
CA LYS A 219 -7.73 -13.33 14.47
C LYS A 219 -6.45 -13.32 15.30
N ASN A 220 -5.52 -14.25 15.06
CA ASN A 220 -4.24 -14.31 15.76
C ASN A 220 -3.41 -13.03 15.58
N ILE A 221 -3.42 -12.45 14.39
CA ILE A 221 -2.72 -11.19 14.07
C ILE A 221 -3.30 -10.03 14.89
N LEU A 222 -4.65 -9.94 14.97
CA LEU A 222 -5.34 -8.90 15.75
C LEU A 222 -5.12 -9.08 17.25
N GLU A 223 -5.36 -10.29 17.79
CA GLU A 223 -5.16 -10.60 19.21
C GLU A 223 -3.72 -10.35 19.66
N GLY A 224 -2.74 -10.72 18.81
CA GLY A 224 -1.32 -10.47 19.09
C GLY A 224 -0.95 -9.00 19.04
N HIS A 225 -1.55 -8.21 18.15
CA HIS A 225 -1.29 -6.78 18.05
C HIS A 225 -1.89 -6.00 19.22
N PHE A 226 -3.18 -6.23 19.52
CA PHE A 226 -3.87 -5.54 20.61
C PHE A 226 -3.57 -6.14 21.99
N LYS A 227 -2.77 -7.22 22.05
CA LYS A 227 -2.41 -7.95 23.29
C LYS A 227 -3.62 -8.39 24.10
N VAL A 228 -4.66 -8.88 23.42
CA VAL A 228 -5.91 -9.37 24.02
C VAL A 228 -6.06 -10.87 23.79
N LYS A 229 -6.85 -11.54 24.64
CA LYS A 229 -7.16 -12.97 24.51
C LYS A 229 -8.45 -13.23 23.71
N SER A 230 -9.21 -12.19 23.41
CA SER A 230 -10.47 -12.27 22.68
C SER A 230 -10.81 -10.94 22.04
N LEU A 231 -11.43 -10.99 20.87
CA LEU A 231 -11.89 -9.82 20.14
C LEU A 231 -13.29 -9.34 20.59
N ALA A 232 -13.90 -9.97 21.60
CA ALA A 232 -15.21 -9.60 22.10
C ALA A 232 -15.29 -8.16 22.60
N GLY A 233 -14.20 -7.64 23.19
CA GLY A 233 -14.13 -6.24 23.65
C GLY A 233 -14.16 -5.19 22.53
N PHE A 234 -14.03 -5.63 21.27
CA PHE A 234 -14.10 -4.80 20.07
C PHE A 234 -15.38 -5.06 19.25
N ASP A 235 -16.35 -5.79 19.79
CA ASP A 235 -17.59 -6.24 19.12
C ASP A 235 -17.34 -7.09 17.85
N LEU A 236 -16.22 -7.80 17.79
CA LEU A 236 -15.79 -8.61 16.66
C LEU A 236 -15.92 -10.14 16.88
N ALA A 237 -16.45 -10.61 18.02
CA ALA A 237 -16.45 -12.03 18.39
C ALA A 237 -17.10 -12.93 17.34
N ASP A 238 -18.24 -12.51 16.76
CA ASP A 238 -19.03 -13.29 15.80
C ASP A 238 -19.05 -12.59 14.42
N LYS A 239 -17.96 -11.93 14.06
CA LYS A 239 -17.84 -11.13 12.83
C LYS A 239 -16.70 -11.63 11.94
N ASP A 240 -16.84 -12.87 11.46
CA ASP A 240 -15.74 -13.58 10.78
C ASP A 240 -15.16 -12.82 9.58
N MET A 241 -16.03 -12.27 8.72
CA MET A 241 -15.57 -11.53 7.52
C MET A 241 -14.91 -10.19 7.88
N ALA A 242 -15.43 -9.49 8.88
CA ALA A 242 -14.83 -8.27 9.39
C ALA A 242 -13.47 -8.53 10.04
N VAL A 243 -13.34 -9.62 10.80
CA VAL A 243 -12.06 -10.07 11.39
C VAL A 243 -11.05 -10.43 10.30
N SER A 244 -11.46 -11.17 9.27
CA SER A 244 -10.61 -11.53 8.13
C SER A 244 -10.07 -10.29 7.43
N ALA A 245 -10.92 -9.33 7.10
CA ALA A 245 -10.51 -8.08 6.48
C ALA A 245 -9.58 -7.24 7.38
N ALA A 246 -9.92 -7.12 8.68
CA ALA A 246 -9.14 -6.32 9.62
C ALA A 246 -7.75 -6.94 9.91
N GLY A 247 -7.67 -8.24 10.07
CA GLY A 247 -6.41 -8.95 10.28
C GLY A 247 -5.49 -8.89 9.06
N ALA A 248 -6.05 -9.06 7.87
CA ALA A 248 -5.32 -8.92 6.62
C ALA A 248 -4.77 -7.50 6.42
N LEU A 249 -5.58 -6.46 6.74
CA LEU A 249 -5.13 -5.08 6.68
C LEU A 249 -3.94 -4.82 7.62
N LEU A 250 -4.04 -5.30 8.86
CA LEU A 250 -2.96 -5.17 9.83
C LEU A 250 -1.69 -5.93 9.42
N TYR A 251 -1.83 -7.14 8.85
CA TYR A 251 -0.73 -7.89 8.29
C TYR A 251 -0.05 -7.12 7.14
N TYR A 252 -0.84 -6.59 6.22
CA TYR A 252 -0.34 -5.78 5.12
C TYR A 252 0.49 -4.59 5.60
N LEU A 253 -0.01 -3.84 6.57
CA LEU A 253 0.71 -2.72 7.15
C LEU A 253 2.03 -3.12 7.82
N LYS A 254 2.05 -4.27 8.53
CA LYS A 254 3.28 -4.82 9.11
C LYS A 254 4.30 -5.22 8.05
N LYS A 255 3.84 -5.72 6.91
CA LYS A 255 4.71 -6.09 5.77
C LYS A 255 5.35 -4.85 5.11
N LEU A 256 4.60 -3.74 5.01
CA LEU A 256 5.10 -2.49 4.42
C LEU A 256 6.04 -1.73 5.34
N ARG A 257 5.76 -1.73 6.62
CA ARG A 257 6.52 -1.01 7.65
C ARG A 257 7.12 -2.00 8.63
N LYS A 258 8.45 -2.00 8.71
CA LYS A 258 9.16 -2.74 9.77
C LYS A 258 9.05 -2.02 11.14
N ASP A 259 8.50 -0.79 11.14
CA ASP A 259 8.31 0.02 12.35
C ASP A 259 7.06 -0.39 13.12
N SER A 260 7.00 0.03 14.38
CA SER A 260 5.84 -0.21 15.25
C SER A 260 4.59 0.51 14.72
N LEU A 261 3.49 -0.24 14.55
CA LEU A 261 2.15 0.30 14.30
C LEU A 261 1.45 0.68 15.61
N SER A 262 2.19 1.25 16.56
CA SER A 262 1.72 1.55 17.91
C SER A 262 0.58 2.57 17.98
N LEU A 263 0.39 3.35 16.91
CA LEU A 263 -0.74 4.28 16.78
C LEU A 263 -2.08 3.57 16.62
N ILE A 264 -2.06 2.31 16.12
CA ILE A 264 -3.27 1.50 15.96
C ILE A 264 -3.51 0.78 17.28
N ASP A 265 -4.25 1.41 18.17
CA ASP A 265 -4.48 0.91 19.53
C ASP A 265 -5.82 0.19 19.70
N LYS A 266 -6.75 0.38 18.76
CA LYS A 266 -8.07 -0.25 18.77
C LYS A 266 -8.65 -0.42 17.38
N VAL A 267 -9.59 -1.37 17.28
CA VAL A 267 -10.50 -1.53 16.14
C VAL A 267 -11.93 -1.39 16.65
N SER A 268 -12.78 -0.70 15.89
CA SER A 268 -14.20 -0.56 16.19
C SER A 268 -15.04 -1.28 15.13
N TYR A 269 -16.06 -2.00 15.55
CA TYR A 269 -17.04 -2.57 14.63
C TYR A 269 -18.07 -1.50 14.26
N ALA A 270 -18.25 -1.27 12.96
CA ALA A 270 -19.28 -0.38 12.42
C ALA A 270 -20.43 -1.25 11.89
N GLN A 271 -21.62 -1.09 12.47
CA GLN A 271 -22.79 -1.82 11.99
C GLN A 271 -23.27 -1.19 10.68
N SER A 272 -23.15 -1.94 9.59
CA SER A 272 -23.64 -1.51 8.28
C SER A 272 -25.15 -1.26 8.35
N GLY A 273 -25.60 -0.10 7.87
CA GLY A 273 -27.04 0.24 7.79
C GLY A 273 -27.65 0.99 8.97
N THR A 274 -26.86 1.34 10.01
CA THR A 274 -27.35 2.18 11.13
C THR A 274 -27.22 3.68 10.83
N GLU A 275 -26.46 4.04 9.81
CA GLU A 275 -26.30 5.43 9.35
C GLU A 275 -27.18 5.72 8.14
N MET A 276 -27.55 7.00 7.96
CA MET A 276 -28.31 7.43 6.79
C MET A 276 -27.51 7.18 5.52
N ILE A 277 -28.00 6.31 4.65
CA ILE A 277 -27.38 6.02 3.36
C ILE A 277 -27.56 7.23 2.46
N LEU A 278 -26.48 7.96 2.21
CA LEU A 278 -26.42 8.99 1.19
C LEU A 278 -25.72 8.42 -0.03
N ASP A 279 -26.37 8.41 -1.18
CA ASP A 279 -25.71 8.02 -2.42
C ASP A 279 -24.65 9.05 -2.86
N ALA A 280 -23.77 8.66 -3.77
CA ALA A 280 -22.70 9.50 -4.27
C ALA A 280 -23.19 10.82 -4.89
N ALA A 281 -24.36 10.81 -5.52
CA ALA A 281 -24.96 12.00 -6.12
C ALA A 281 -25.43 12.97 -5.02
N THR A 282 -26.07 12.45 -3.98
CA THR A 282 -26.53 13.24 -2.83
C THR A 282 -25.35 13.84 -2.05
N ILE A 283 -24.29 13.07 -1.77
CA ILE A 283 -23.07 13.57 -1.12
C ILE A 283 -22.46 14.73 -1.92
N LYS A 284 -22.37 14.56 -3.24
CA LYS A 284 -21.83 15.59 -4.15
C LYS A 284 -22.72 16.83 -4.20
N ASN A 285 -24.04 16.65 -4.34
CA ASN A 285 -25.00 17.76 -4.49
C ASN A 285 -25.15 18.55 -3.19
N LEU A 286 -24.99 17.92 -2.05
CA LEU A 286 -24.99 18.55 -0.73
C LEU A 286 -23.64 19.11 -0.31
N GLU A 287 -22.59 18.96 -1.13
CA GLU A 287 -21.22 19.44 -0.88
C GLU A 287 -20.65 18.98 0.48
N LEU A 288 -21.02 17.76 0.92
CA LEU A 288 -20.67 17.27 2.26
C LEU A 288 -19.17 16.95 2.43
N VAL A 289 -18.45 16.75 1.31
CA VAL A 289 -17.03 16.34 1.32
C VAL A 289 -16.12 17.33 0.62
N LYS A 290 -16.63 18.06 -0.40
CA LYS A 290 -15.88 19.10 -1.14
C LYS A 290 -16.82 20.18 -1.60
N ASN A 291 -16.45 21.45 -1.40
CA ASN A 291 -17.06 22.56 -2.11
C ASN A 291 -16.75 22.45 -3.61
N LEU A 292 -17.74 22.71 -4.45
CA LEU A 292 -17.62 22.72 -5.91
C LEU A 292 -16.72 23.84 -6.40
#